data_acbb7862bce70d0b88056149d5d6e705
#
_entry.id   acbb7862bce70d0b88056149d5d6e705
#
_cell.length_a   1.000
_cell.length_b   1.000
_cell.length_c   1.000
_cell.angle_alpha   90.00
_cell.angle_beta   90.00
_cell.angle_gamma   90.00
#
_symmetry.space_group_name_H-M   'P 1'
#
loop_
_entity.id
_entity.type
_entity.pdbx_description
1 polymer ?
#
loop_
_entity_poly.entity_id
_entity_poly.type
_entity_poly.pdbx_seq_one_letter_code
_entity_poly.pdbx_strand_id
1 'polypeptide(L)'
;MKLRFALAGLLVIAGLALAAARTAAPKDPELIDTQGYQKLLQQYKGKPLLVTFWATWCEPCRDEYPMLNELAKQYAPQGLKVVGVSLDQDGDLILMRRFLVRYKPIFPNYRKKKGEEDAFVQAVMPGWNGSIPASVFYAKDGQQIGHFVGAGDHDTYEAAIKMLLSK
;
A
#
# COMPACT_ATOMS: atom_id res chain seq x y z
N MET A 1 12.65 -57.62 58.07
CA MET A 1 13.08 -57.33 56.70
C MET A 1 12.21 -56.17 56.16
N LYS A 2 12.68 -54.93 56.22
CA LYS A 2 11.89 -53.71 55.87
C LYS A 2 12.47 -53.09 54.58
N LEU A 3 11.72 -53.25 53.53
CA LEU A 3 12.07 -52.68 52.18
C LEU A 3 11.63 -51.19 52.15
N ARG A 4 12.61 -50.32 52.05
CA ARG A 4 12.37 -48.86 51.89
C ARG A 4 12.41 -48.55 50.41
N PHE A 5 11.24 -48.23 49.83
CA PHE A 5 11.16 -47.66 48.48
C PHE A 5 11.38 -46.17 48.57
N ALA A 6 12.48 -45.71 47.97
CA ALA A 6 12.73 -44.28 47.75
C ALA A 6 12.09 -43.88 46.42
N LEU A 7 11.03 -43.06 46.49
CA LEU A 7 10.50 -42.40 45.30
C LEU A 7 11.38 -41.18 44.99
N ALA A 8 12.13 -41.29 43.92
CA ALA A 8 12.79 -40.15 43.29
C ALA A 8 11.79 -39.38 42.43
N GLY A 9 11.35 -38.25 42.92
CA GLY A 9 10.49 -37.35 42.15
C GLY A 9 11.29 -36.63 41.05
N LEU A 10 11.00 -36.97 39.80
CA LEU A 10 11.56 -36.29 38.63
C LEU A 10 10.72 -35.05 38.36
N LEU A 11 11.19 -33.88 38.80
CA LEU A 11 10.62 -32.59 38.45
C LEU A 11 11.01 -32.26 37.01
N VAL A 12 10.10 -32.50 36.06
CA VAL A 12 10.21 -32.01 34.69
C VAL A 12 9.81 -30.54 34.69
N ILE A 13 10.80 -29.65 34.69
CA ILE A 13 10.60 -28.22 34.45
C ILE A 13 10.39 -28.08 32.97
N ALA A 14 9.13 -28.08 32.55
CA ALA A 14 8.74 -27.67 31.20
C ALA A 14 8.97 -26.15 31.07
N GLY A 15 10.15 -25.75 30.59
CA GLY A 15 10.47 -24.42 30.20
C GLY A 15 9.61 -24.02 29.03
N LEU A 16 8.53 -23.26 29.30
CA LEU A 16 7.71 -22.61 28.27
C LEU A 16 8.55 -21.48 27.66
N ALA A 17 9.26 -21.80 26.60
CA ALA A 17 9.90 -20.79 25.75
C ALA A 17 8.81 -19.98 25.07
N LEU A 18 8.42 -18.87 25.70
CA LEU A 18 7.57 -17.85 25.10
C LEU A 18 8.38 -17.19 23.99
N ALA A 19 8.33 -17.75 22.79
CA ALA A 19 8.85 -17.13 21.59
C ALA A 19 8.04 -15.85 21.37
N ALA A 20 8.52 -14.75 21.92
CA ALA A 20 7.99 -13.42 21.60
C ALA A 20 8.15 -13.25 20.08
N ALA A 21 7.06 -13.40 19.35
CA ALA A 21 7.00 -13.06 17.95
C ALA A 21 7.38 -11.58 17.86
N ARG A 22 8.65 -11.31 17.55
CA ARG A 22 9.09 -9.97 17.20
C ARG A 22 8.31 -9.60 15.95
N THR A 23 7.26 -8.82 16.12
CA THR A 23 6.63 -8.15 14.98
C THR A 23 7.71 -7.30 14.34
N ALA A 24 8.20 -7.75 13.19
CA ALA A 24 9.17 -6.98 12.41
C ALA A 24 8.59 -5.58 12.21
N ALA A 25 9.40 -4.55 12.48
CA ALA A 25 8.99 -3.19 12.20
C ALA A 25 8.54 -3.11 10.73
N PRO A 26 7.47 -2.39 10.42
CA PRO A 26 6.99 -2.27 9.05
C PRO A 26 8.15 -1.77 8.18
N LYS A 27 8.42 -2.51 7.10
CA LYS A 27 9.46 -2.16 6.13
C LYS A 27 9.07 -0.83 5.47
N ASP A 28 10.04 0.06 5.33
CA ASP A 28 9.80 1.31 4.61
C ASP A 28 9.34 1.02 3.18
N PRO A 29 8.40 1.82 2.65
CA PRO A 29 8.03 1.73 1.26
C PRO A 29 9.25 1.87 0.34
N GLU A 30 9.30 1.03 -0.67
CA GLU A 30 10.36 1.06 -1.67
C GLU A 30 10.35 2.40 -2.42
N LEU A 31 11.53 2.92 -2.70
CA LEU A 31 11.66 4.18 -3.45
C LEU A 31 11.35 3.96 -4.92
N ILE A 32 10.57 4.88 -5.49
CA ILE A 32 10.21 4.87 -6.90
C ILE A 32 10.54 6.22 -7.55
N ASP A 33 11.31 6.18 -8.63
CA ASP A 33 11.56 7.29 -9.52
C ASP A 33 10.78 7.15 -10.83
N THR A 34 10.97 8.04 -11.77
CA THR A 34 10.27 8.01 -13.08
C THR A 34 10.46 6.69 -13.81
N GLN A 35 11.67 6.14 -13.83
CA GLN A 35 11.94 4.85 -14.47
C GLN A 35 11.29 3.70 -13.70
N GLY A 36 11.36 3.74 -12.37
CA GLY A 36 10.70 2.78 -11.49
C GLY A 36 9.18 2.76 -11.68
N TYR A 37 8.57 3.93 -11.86
CA TYR A 37 7.14 4.04 -12.15
C TYR A 37 6.77 3.38 -13.49
N GLN A 38 7.56 3.60 -14.54
CA GLN A 38 7.34 2.94 -15.83
C GLN A 38 7.50 1.41 -15.73
N LYS A 39 8.48 0.92 -14.96
CA LYS A 39 8.64 -0.52 -14.68
C LYS A 39 7.45 -1.08 -13.91
N LEU A 40 6.93 -0.34 -12.92
CA LEU A 40 5.72 -0.70 -12.18
C LEU A 40 4.54 -0.88 -13.12
N LEU A 41 4.28 0.06 -14.02
CA LEU A 41 3.19 -0.07 -15.00
C LEU A 41 3.36 -1.33 -15.86
N GLN A 42 4.59 -1.67 -16.29
CA GLN A 42 4.86 -2.90 -17.05
C GLN A 42 4.59 -4.17 -16.22
N GLN A 43 4.90 -4.19 -14.92
CA GLN A 43 4.62 -5.33 -14.03
C GLN A 43 3.12 -5.61 -13.87
N TYR A 44 2.30 -4.56 -13.95
CA TYR A 44 0.85 -4.68 -13.85
C TYR A 44 0.15 -4.84 -15.19
N LYS A 45 0.87 -4.81 -16.31
CA LYS A 45 0.28 -5.05 -17.62
C LYS A 45 -0.47 -6.40 -17.65
N GLY A 46 -1.66 -6.41 -18.24
CA GLY A 46 -2.59 -7.55 -18.21
C GLY A 46 -3.57 -7.50 -17.03
N LYS A 47 -3.48 -6.49 -16.15
CA LYS A 47 -4.35 -6.31 -14.98
C LYS A 47 -4.89 -4.89 -14.93
N PRO A 48 -6.17 -4.69 -14.59
CA PRO A 48 -6.70 -3.36 -14.32
C PRO A 48 -6.00 -2.79 -13.07
N LEU A 49 -5.44 -1.59 -13.18
CA LEU A 49 -4.61 -0.98 -12.14
C LEU A 49 -5.12 0.41 -11.75
N LEU A 50 -5.30 0.63 -10.46
CA LEU A 50 -5.48 1.93 -9.83
C LEU A 50 -4.19 2.33 -9.11
N VAL A 51 -3.61 3.45 -9.46
CA VAL A 51 -2.50 4.06 -8.72
C VAL A 51 -3.01 5.31 -8.01
N THR A 52 -2.86 5.37 -6.68
CA THR A 52 -3.23 6.54 -5.88
C THR A 52 -1.98 7.24 -5.34
N PHE A 53 -1.95 8.57 -5.46
CA PHE A 53 -0.89 9.44 -4.98
C PHE A 53 -1.35 10.16 -3.72
N TRP A 54 -0.54 10.08 -2.68
CA TRP A 54 -0.89 10.54 -1.33
C TRP A 54 0.32 11.05 -0.56
N ALA A 55 0.10 11.64 0.61
CA ALA A 55 1.15 11.95 1.58
C ALA A 55 0.58 12.00 3.00
N THR A 56 1.42 11.90 4.01
CA THR A 56 1.02 11.92 5.42
C THR A 56 0.44 13.26 5.86
N TRP A 57 0.87 14.35 5.24
CA TRP A 57 0.39 15.72 5.49
C TRP A 57 -0.89 16.07 4.71
N CYS A 58 -1.32 15.21 3.78
CA CYS A 58 -2.53 15.39 3.00
C CYS A 58 -3.75 14.86 3.78
N GLU A 59 -4.55 15.76 4.34
CA GLU A 59 -5.73 15.40 5.13
C GLU A 59 -6.77 14.62 4.30
N PRO A 60 -7.23 15.09 3.12
CA PRO A 60 -8.20 14.34 2.34
C PRO A 60 -7.67 12.98 1.88
N CYS A 61 -6.35 12.82 1.66
CA CYS A 61 -5.76 11.51 1.36
C CYS A 61 -5.98 10.51 2.51
N ARG A 62 -5.89 10.99 3.77
CA ARG A 62 -6.12 10.14 4.96
C ARG A 62 -7.56 9.67 5.06
N ASP A 63 -8.49 10.50 4.65
CA ASP A 63 -9.93 10.21 4.69
C ASP A 63 -10.32 9.20 3.60
N GLU A 64 -9.68 9.26 2.42
CA GLU A 64 -9.89 8.30 1.32
C GLU A 64 -9.30 6.90 1.60
N TYR A 65 -8.25 6.79 2.40
CA TYR A 65 -7.49 5.55 2.52
C TYR A 65 -8.28 4.34 3.01
N PRO A 66 -9.20 4.44 4.02
CA PRO A 66 -10.07 3.34 4.41
C PRO A 66 -10.97 2.87 3.27
N MET A 67 -11.57 3.80 2.53
CA MET A 67 -12.41 3.52 1.38
C MET A 67 -11.62 2.81 0.26
N LEU A 68 -10.42 3.28 -0.04
CA LEU A 68 -9.54 2.62 -1.03
C LEU A 68 -9.18 1.18 -0.62
N ASN A 69 -8.98 0.92 0.68
CA ASN A 69 -8.79 -0.43 1.19
C ASN A 69 -10.01 -1.31 0.98
N GLU A 70 -11.21 -0.80 1.24
CA GLU A 70 -12.46 -1.53 1.03
C GLU A 70 -12.66 -1.85 -0.44
N LEU A 71 -12.52 -0.86 -1.33
CA LEU A 71 -12.64 -1.04 -2.77
C LEU A 71 -11.57 -2.01 -3.32
N ALA A 72 -10.33 -1.89 -2.87
CA ALA A 72 -9.26 -2.82 -3.24
C ALA A 72 -9.63 -4.27 -2.87
N LYS A 73 -10.17 -4.50 -1.67
CA LYS A 73 -10.62 -5.82 -1.21
C LYS A 73 -11.83 -6.32 -2.00
N GLN A 74 -12.82 -5.46 -2.19
CA GLN A 74 -14.07 -5.80 -2.90
C GLN A 74 -13.82 -6.23 -4.34
N TYR A 75 -12.95 -5.52 -5.05
CA TYR A 75 -12.70 -5.74 -6.48
C TYR A 75 -11.47 -6.61 -6.78
N ALA A 76 -10.69 -7.04 -5.77
CA ALA A 76 -9.57 -7.96 -5.95
C ALA A 76 -9.98 -9.28 -6.67
N PRO A 77 -11.13 -9.92 -6.37
CA PRO A 77 -11.57 -11.13 -7.08
C PRO A 77 -11.85 -10.91 -8.57
N GLN A 78 -12.16 -9.67 -8.96
CA GLN A 78 -12.37 -9.26 -10.35
C GLN A 78 -11.08 -8.85 -11.05
N GLY A 79 -9.94 -8.97 -10.36
CA GLY A 79 -8.60 -8.73 -10.90
C GLY A 79 -8.03 -7.34 -10.63
N LEU A 80 -8.79 -6.41 -10.01
CA LEU A 80 -8.29 -5.07 -9.68
C LEU A 80 -6.98 -5.15 -8.90
N LYS A 81 -6.02 -4.35 -9.32
CA LYS A 81 -4.80 -4.05 -8.57
C LYS A 81 -4.82 -2.59 -8.13
N VAL A 82 -4.38 -2.35 -6.91
CA VAL A 82 -4.24 -1.00 -6.35
C VAL A 82 -2.79 -0.83 -5.91
N VAL A 83 -2.23 0.34 -6.11
CA VAL A 83 -0.89 0.72 -5.67
C VAL A 83 -0.94 2.13 -5.09
N GLY A 84 -0.34 2.34 -3.92
CA GLY A 84 -0.13 3.66 -3.35
C GLY A 84 1.27 4.18 -3.68
N VAL A 85 1.37 5.46 -4.00
CA VAL A 85 2.64 6.17 -4.16
C VAL A 85 2.61 7.40 -3.27
N SER A 86 3.43 7.39 -2.23
CA SER A 86 3.57 8.53 -1.33
C SER A 86 4.50 9.58 -1.92
N LEU A 87 4.11 10.85 -1.82
CA LEU A 87 4.94 12.01 -2.13
C LEU A 87 5.67 12.58 -0.90
N ASP A 88 5.65 11.86 0.24
CA ASP A 88 6.39 12.23 1.44
C ASP A 88 7.91 12.31 1.18
N GLN A 89 8.56 13.24 1.86
CA GLN A 89 10.01 13.40 1.81
C GLN A 89 10.72 12.50 2.84
N ASP A 90 12.05 12.49 2.81
CA ASP A 90 12.87 11.68 3.75
C ASP A 90 12.61 12.03 5.23
N GLY A 91 12.33 13.30 5.52
CA GLY A 91 11.99 13.77 6.86
C GLY A 91 10.66 13.21 7.40
N ASP A 92 9.78 12.74 6.53
CA ASP A 92 8.43 12.28 6.89
C ASP A 92 8.34 10.77 7.15
N LEU A 93 9.45 10.04 7.04
CA LEU A 93 9.47 8.57 7.16
C LEU A 93 8.79 8.04 8.43
N ILE A 94 8.96 8.71 9.57
CA ILE A 94 8.33 8.31 10.84
C ILE A 94 6.81 8.47 10.74
N LEU A 95 6.34 9.56 10.14
CA LEU A 95 4.91 9.82 9.95
C LEU A 95 4.32 8.81 8.96
N MET A 96 5.04 8.48 7.89
CA MET A 96 4.63 7.48 6.91
C MET A 96 4.51 6.08 7.53
N ARG A 97 5.47 5.65 8.34
CA ARG A 97 5.37 4.37 9.08
C ARG A 97 4.13 4.32 9.97
N ARG A 98 3.86 5.41 10.72
CA ARG A 98 2.66 5.54 11.56
C ARG A 98 1.38 5.48 10.73
N PHE A 99 1.37 6.14 9.59
CA PHE A 99 0.25 6.11 8.65
C PHE A 99 -0.03 4.68 8.17
N LEU A 100 0.98 3.97 7.66
CA LEU A 100 0.83 2.60 7.15
C LEU A 100 0.42 1.62 8.26
N VAL A 101 0.91 1.79 9.48
CA VAL A 101 0.48 1.00 10.64
C VAL A 101 -0.99 1.28 11.01
N ARG A 102 -1.42 2.54 10.92
CA ARG A 102 -2.79 2.95 11.25
C ARG A 102 -3.81 2.45 10.22
N TYR A 103 -3.55 2.68 8.95
CA TYR A 103 -4.50 2.41 7.87
C TYR A 103 -4.38 0.99 7.30
N LYS A 104 -3.27 0.30 7.56
CA LYS A 104 -3.01 -1.11 7.17
C LYS A 104 -3.42 -1.41 5.73
N PRO A 105 -2.87 -0.69 4.73
CA PRO A 105 -3.23 -0.92 3.33
C PRO A 105 -2.98 -2.38 2.95
N ILE A 106 -3.94 -2.98 2.23
CA ILE A 106 -3.83 -4.34 1.69
C ILE A 106 -3.13 -4.37 0.33
N PHE A 107 -2.69 -3.22 -0.14
CA PHE A 107 -2.00 -3.03 -1.42
C PHE A 107 -0.59 -2.45 -1.18
N PRO A 108 0.36 -2.69 -2.10
CA PRO A 108 1.72 -2.18 -1.99
C PRO A 108 1.75 -0.65 -2.01
N ASN A 109 2.66 -0.11 -1.23
CA ASN A 109 2.95 1.31 -1.20
C ASN A 109 4.42 1.55 -1.55
N TYR A 110 4.64 2.55 -2.37
CA TYR A 110 5.94 3.09 -2.74
C TYR A 110 6.08 4.50 -2.21
N ARG A 111 7.30 5.01 -2.17
CA ARG A 111 7.58 6.41 -1.87
C ARG A 111 8.35 7.02 -3.04
N LYS A 112 7.90 8.17 -3.52
CA LYS A 112 8.60 8.90 -4.58
C LYS A 112 10.04 9.22 -4.11
N LYS A 113 11.00 8.91 -4.93
CA LYS A 113 12.40 9.25 -4.71
C LYS A 113 12.56 10.78 -4.84
N LYS A 114 13.37 11.37 -3.98
CA LYS A 114 13.70 12.79 -4.04
C LYS A 114 14.38 13.14 -5.37
N GLY A 115 14.06 14.31 -5.90
CA GLY A 115 14.54 14.79 -7.20
C GLY A 115 13.60 14.44 -8.35
N GLU A 116 13.81 15.05 -9.48
CA GLU A 116 13.03 14.85 -10.72
C GLU A 116 11.52 15.06 -10.53
N GLU A 117 11.12 15.98 -9.63
CA GLU A 117 9.72 16.20 -9.28
C GLU A 117 8.87 16.44 -10.52
N ASP A 118 9.26 17.39 -11.37
CA ASP A 118 8.52 17.74 -12.59
C ASP A 118 8.51 16.57 -13.59
N ALA A 119 9.66 15.90 -13.80
CA ALA A 119 9.76 14.77 -14.71
C ALA A 119 8.87 13.60 -14.25
N PHE A 120 8.86 13.31 -12.94
CA PHE A 120 8.00 12.27 -12.37
C PHE A 120 6.53 12.60 -12.57
N VAL A 121 6.11 13.82 -12.19
CA VAL A 121 4.71 14.26 -12.29
C VAL A 121 4.22 14.21 -13.74
N GLN A 122 5.03 14.70 -14.68
CA GLN A 122 4.68 14.66 -16.11
C GLN A 122 4.65 13.22 -16.67
N ALA A 123 5.50 12.32 -16.17
CA ALA A 123 5.50 10.93 -16.58
C ALA A 123 4.27 10.15 -16.05
N VAL A 124 3.70 10.57 -14.92
CA VAL A 124 2.47 10.01 -14.37
C VAL A 124 1.25 10.51 -15.15
N MET A 125 1.16 11.82 -15.34
CA MET A 125 0.00 12.45 -15.95
C MET A 125 0.39 13.80 -16.55
N PRO A 126 0.48 13.93 -17.88
CA PRO A 126 0.81 15.19 -18.52
C PRO A 126 -0.11 16.32 -18.07
N GLY A 127 0.49 17.43 -17.66
CA GLY A 127 -0.23 18.61 -17.14
C GLY A 127 -0.62 18.55 -15.68
N TRP A 128 -0.36 17.45 -14.97
CA TRP A 128 -0.54 17.38 -13.52
C TRP A 128 0.55 18.20 -12.81
N ASN A 129 0.15 18.94 -11.79
CA ASN A 129 1.04 19.78 -11.00
C ASN A 129 1.51 19.15 -9.69
N GLY A 130 1.22 17.84 -9.46
CA GLY A 130 1.54 17.14 -8.23
C GLY A 130 0.53 17.34 -7.10
N SER A 131 -0.60 17.98 -7.33
CA SER A 131 -1.67 18.13 -6.33
C SER A 131 -2.24 16.76 -5.93
N ILE A 132 -2.43 16.53 -4.63
CA ILE A 132 -2.95 15.28 -4.05
C ILE A 132 -4.16 15.53 -3.14
N PRO A 133 -5.06 14.52 -2.96
CA PRO A 133 -4.98 13.18 -3.57
C PRO A 133 -5.11 13.22 -5.09
N ALA A 134 -4.49 12.24 -5.74
CA ALA A 134 -4.68 12.01 -7.16
C ALA A 134 -4.70 10.50 -7.44
N SER A 135 -5.52 10.08 -8.37
CA SER A 135 -5.65 8.67 -8.74
C SER A 135 -5.66 8.51 -10.24
N VAL A 136 -4.95 7.50 -10.72
CA VAL A 136 -4.82 7.20 -12.16
C VAL A 136 -5.25 5.77 -12.42
N PHE A 137 -6.02 5.55 -13.48
CA PHE A 137 -6.61 4.27 -13.84
C PHE A 137 -5.98 3.76 -15.14
N TYR A 138 -5.40 2.55 -15.11
CA TYR A 138 -4.77 1.91 -16.25
C TYR A 138 -5.51 0.62 -16.62
N ALA A 139 -5.96 0.53 -17.86
CA ALA A 139 -6.59 -0.68 -18.41
C ALA A 139 -5.59 -1.85 -18.51
N LYS A 140 -6.08 -3.06 -18.80
CA LYS A 140 -5.24 -4.27 -18.92
C LYS A 140 -4.15 -4.15 -19.98
N ASP A 141 -4.36 -3.40 -21.03
CA ASP A 141 -3.34 -3.13 -22.07
C ASP A 141 -2.25 -2.15 -21.62
N GLY A 142 -2.41 -1.54 -20.42
CA GLY A 142 -1.50 -0.55 -19.84
C GLY A 142 -1.83 0.88 -20.25
N GLN A 143 -2.90 1.12 -21.01
CA GLN A 143 -3.32 2.48 -21.35
C GLN A 143 -3.97 3.16 -20.15
N GLN A 144 -3.62 4.41 -19.91
CA GLN A 144 -4.31 5.27 -18.97
C GLN A 144 -5.70 5.63 -19.54
N ILE A 145 -6.76 5.25 -18.83
CA ILE A 145 -8.15 5.47 -19.27
C ILE A 145 -8.88 6.56 -18.48
N GLY A 146 -8.29 7.04 -17.39
CA GLY A 146 -8.86 8.09 -16.57
C GLY A 146 -7.97 8.48 -15.39
N HIS A 147 -8.32 9.58 -14.76
CA HIS A 147 -7.66 10.05 -13.54
C HIS A 147 -8.59 10.98 -12.76
N PHE A 148 -8.30 11.14 -11.46
CA PHE A 148 -8.87 12.16 -10.59
C PHE A 148 -7.75 12.98 -9.97
N VAL A 149 -8.03 14.27 -9.74
CA VAL A 149 -7.20 15.16 -8.90
C VAL A 149 -8.12 15.83 -7.91
N GLY A 150 -7.79 15.73 -6.62
CA GLY A 150 -8.66 16.09 -5.50
C GLY A 150 -9.39 14.87 -4.92
N ALA A 151 -10.07 15.09 -3.78
CA ALA A 151 -10.78 14.03 -3.08
C ALA A 151 -11.95 13.48 -3.89
N GLY A 152 -12.06 12.16 -3.96
CA GLY A 152 -13.19 11.43 -4.50
C GLY A 152 -13.99 10.74 -3.41
N ASP A 153 -15.28 10.59 -3.62
CA ASP A 153 -16.14 9.77 -2.76
C ASP A 153 -16.20 8.31 -3.24
N HIS A 154 -16.85 7.48 -2.43
CA HIS A 154 -16.98 6.05 -2.71
C HIS A 154 -17.61 5.78 -4.08
N ASP A 155 -18.70 6.48 -4.40
CA ASP A 155 -19.47 6.22 -5.63
C ASP A 155 -18.66 6.61 -6.87
N THR A 156 -17.92 7.71 -6.79
CA THR A 156 -17.01 8.17 -7.84
C THR A 156 -15.91 7.14 -8.12
N TYR A 157 -15.24 6.64 -7.06
CA TYR A 157 -14.22 5.61 -7.22
C TYR A 157 -14.79 4.29 -7.70
N GLU A 158 -15.95 3.87 -7.17
CA GLU A 158 -16.60 2.63 -7.56
C GLU A 158 -17.01 2.65 -9.03
N ALA A 159 -17.60 3.75 -9.51
CA ALA A 159 -17.95 3.93 -10.91
C ALA A 159 -16.73 3.83 -11.85
N ALA A 160 -15.63 4.50 -11.47
CA ALA A 160 -14.37 4.45 -12.23
C ALA A 160 -13.78 3.03 -12.25
N ILE A 161 -13.79 2.32 -11.11
CA ILE A 161 -13.32 0.93 -11.02
C ILE A 161 -14.19 0.00 -11.89
N LYS A 162 -15.50 0.12 -11.87
CA LYS A 162 -16.42 -0.67 -12.73
C LYS A 162 -16.11 -0.43 -14.21
N MET A 163 -15.91 0.83 -14.60
CA MET A 163 -15.50 1.17 -15.96
C MET A 163 -14.13 0.58 -16.31
N LEU A 164 -13.16 0.65 -15.40
CA LEU A 164 -11.83 0.07 -15.56
C LEU A 164 -11.87 -1.45 -15.76
N LEU A 165 -12.71 -2.16 -15.00
CA LEU A 165 -12.87 -3.62 -15.06
C LEU A 165 -13.55 -4.09 -16.36
N SER A 166 -14.31 -3.23 -17.02
CA SER A 166 -14.98 -3.53 -18.28
C SER A 166 -14.06 -3.43 -19.52
N LYS A 167 -12.83 -2.93 -19.34
CA LYS A 167 -11.79 -2.77 -20.38
C LYS A 167 -10.75 -3.90 -20.29
#